data_c488a23e45c286db537f8f26b42cfc60
#
_entry.id   c488a23e45c286db537f8f26b42cfc60
#
_cell.length_a   1.000
_cell.length_b   1.000
_cell.length_c   1.000
_cell.angle_alpha   90.00
_cell.angle_beta   90.00
_cell.angle_gamma   90.00
#
_symmetry.space_group_name_H-M   'P 1'
#
loop_
_entity.id
_entity.type
_entity.pdbx_description
1 polymer ?
#
loop_
_entity_poly.entity_id
_entity_poly.type
_entity_poly.pdbx_seq_one_letter_code
_entity_poly.pdbx_strand_id
1 'polypeptide(L)'
;MAKTIKPADLAGALEKELTVYHKGVVELLDKAGDTAIKKLVKLTRATAPEGARGSFRKNIASKVLEKTDRGSTHVWYVKAPDHRLTHLLVRGHATKDGDRTKADPFLENALDVVLPEYEQNAREAVKSK
;
A
#
# COMPACT_ATOMS: atom_id res chain seq x y z
N MET A 1 15.75 10.20 34.55
CA MET A 1 15.49 9.74 35.94
C MET A 1 15.33 8.22 35.96
N ALA A 2 16.12 7.54 36.75
CA ALA A 2 16.03 6.08 36.86
C ALA A 2 14.73 5.68 37.58
N LYS A 3 13.99 4.75 36.97
CA LYS A 3 12.76 4.24 37.54
C LYS A 3 13.03 2.91 38.24
N THR A 4 12.72 2.83 39.52
CA THR A 4 12.92 1.61 40.28
C THR A 4 11.69 0.71 40.15
N ILE A 5 11.90 -0.53 39.72
CA ILE A 5 10.83 -1.51 39.53
C ILE A 5 11.19 -2.77 40.33
N LYS A 6 10.23 -3.31 41.07
CA LYS A 6 10.41 -4.57 41.77
C LYS A 6 10.46 -5.72 40.76
N PRO A 7 11.29 -6.76 40.97
CA PRO A 7 11.35 -7.88 40.05
C PRO A 7 10.00 -8.53 39.75
N ALA A 8 9.09 -8.56 40.71
CA ALA A 8 7.77 -9.12 40.53
C ALA A 8 6.89 -8.30 39.54
N ASP A 9 7.21 -7.00 39.41
CA ASP A 9 6.43 -6.09 38.56
C ASP A 9 7.09 -5.82 37.21
N LEU A 10 8.28 -6.36 36.97
CA LEU A 10 9.06 -6.11 35.77
C LEU A 10 8.34 -6.54 34.49
N ALA A 11 7.74 -7.72 34.49
CA ALA A 11 7.04 -8.23 33.31
C ALA A 11 5.87 -7.33 32.92
N GLY A 12 5.08 -6.88 33.90
CA GLY A 12 3.97 -5.96 33.67
C GLY A 12 4.40 -4.60 33.18
N ALA A 13 5.51 -4.07 33.72
CA ALA A 13 6.07 -2.79 33.29
C ALA A 13 6.59 -2.87 31.86
N LEU A 14 7.30 -3.95 31.51
CA LEU A 14 7.79 -4.18 30.14
C LEU A 14 6.63 -4.31 29.16
N GLU A 15 5.57 -5.05 29.53
CA GLU A 15 4.41 -5.22 28.69
C GLU A 15 3.74 -3.88 28.37
N LYS A 16 3.59 -3.00 29.35
CA LYS A 16 3.04 -1.67 29.14
C LYS A 16 3.89 -0.84 28.20
N GLU A 17 5.20 -0.82 28.39
CA GLU A 17 6.12 -0.07 27.54
C GLU A 17 6.11 -0.58 26.11
N LEU A 18 6.11 -1.90 25.93
CA LEU A 18 6.05 -2.50 24.60
C LEU A 18 4.71 -2.24 23.91
N THR A 19 3.61 -2.24 24.65
CA THR A 19 2.28 -1.94 24.09
C THR A 19 2.22 -0.50 23.58
N VAL A 20 2.72 0.46 24.35
CA VAL A 20 2.76 1.86 23.94
C VAL A 20 3.66 2.05 22.71
N TYR A 21 4.83 1.43 22.71
CA TYR A 21 5.75 1.48 21.58
C TYR A 21 5.12 0.89 20.32
N HIS A 22 4.53 -0.30 20.43
CA HIS A 22 3.88 -0.98 19.32
C HIS A 22 2.76 -0.13 18.71
N LYS A 23 1.90 0.43 19.53
CA LYS A 23 0.80 1.28 19.10
C LYS A 23 1.30 2.50 18.32
N GLY A 24 2.33 3.16 18.84
CA GLY A 24 2.92 4.32 18.19
C GLY A 24 3.54 3.98 16.84
N VAL A 25 4.25 2.85 16.74
CA VAL A 25 4.85 2.40 15.49
C VAL A 25 3.76 2.04 14.47
N VAL A 26 2.72 1.32 14.89
CA VAL A 26 1.62 0.94 14.00
C VAL A 26 0.93 2.18 13.43
N GLU A 27 0.67 3.20 14.25
CA GLU A 27 0.06 4.45 13.77
C GLU A 27 0.92 5.15 12.70
N LEU A 28 2.23 5.20 12.89
CA LEU A 28 3.14 5.80 11.92
C LEU A 28 3.26 4.98 10.65
N LEU A 29 3.28 3.64 10.76
CA LEU A 29 3.31 2.76 9.61
C LEU A 29 2.01 2.85 8.81
N ASP A 30 0.86 2.98 9.48
CA ASP A 30 -0.41 3.17 8.81
C ASP A 30 -0.45 4.47 8.03
N LYS A 31 0.10 5.55 8.57
CA LYS A 31 0.23 6.82 7.85
C LYS A 31 1.12 6.68 6.62
N ALA A 32 2.25 5.99 6.76
CA ALA A 32 3.15 5.75 5.64
C ALA A 32 2.46 4.91 4.55
N GLY A 33 1.72 3.87 4.95
CA GLY A 33 0.95 3.04 4.03
C GLY A 33 -0.15 3.81 3.30
N ASP A 34 -0.90 4.64 4.03
CA ASP A 34 -1.94 5.47 3.46
C ASP A 34 -1.37 6.47 2.43
N THR A 35 -0.26 7.11 2.76
CA THR A 35 0.44 8.01 1.85
C THR A 35 0.90 7.28 0.59
N ALA A 36 1.48 6.09 0.76
CA ALA A 36 1.98 5.29 -0.35
C ALA A 36 0.85 4.85 -1.29
N ILE A 37 -0.26 4.36 -0.75
CA ILE A 37 -1.37 3.88 -1.57
C ILE A 37 -2.06 5.03 -2.32
N LYS A 38 -2.20 6.19 -1.71
CA LYS A 38 -2.75 7.37 -2.36
C LYS A 38 -1.86 7.83 -3.51
N LYS A 39 -0.55 7.81 -3.31
CA LYS A 39 0.41 8.14 -4.36
C LYS A 39 0.37 7.12 -5.50
N LEU A 40 0.25 5.83 -5.18
CA LEU A 40 0.12 4.78 -6.17
C LEU A 40 -1.13 4.98 -7.04
N VAL A 41 -2.27 5.28 -6.42
CA VAL A 41 -3.51 5.58 -7.15
C VAL A 41 -3.32 6.79 -8.08
N LYS A 42 -2.73 7.85 -7.57
CA LYS A 42 -2.47 9.06 -8.34
C LYS A 42 -1.58 8.80 -9.55
N LEU A 43 -0.47 8.10 -9.35
CA LEU A 43 0.46 7.78 -10.43
C LEU A 43 -0.15 6.86 -11.47
N THR A 44 -0.88 5.83 -11.03
CA THR A 44 -1.52 4.90 -11.96
C THR A 44 -2.64 5.56 -12.74
N ARG A 45 -3.41 6.46 -12.13
CA ARG A 45 -4.41 7.24 -12.86
C ARG A 45 -3.78 8.14 -13.93
N ALA A 46 -2.60 8.68 -13.65
CA ALA A 46 -1.91 9.57 -14.58
C ALA A 46 -1.29 8.81 -15.75
N THR A 47 -0.89 7.56 -15.55
CA THR A 47 -0.09 6.80 -16.52
C THR A 47 -0.82 5.61 -17.14
N ALA A 48 -1.91 5.14 -16.54
CA ALA A 48 -2.66 4.01 -17.04
C ALA A 48 -3.29 4.30 -18.40
N PRO A 49 -3.48 3.28 -19.26
CA PRO A 49 -4.23 3.45 -20.51
C PRO A 49 -5.69 3.77 -20.20
N GLU A 50 -6.35 4.50 -21.10
CA GLU A 50 -7.75 4.87 -20.90
C GLU A 50 -8.71 3.69 -21.09
N GLY A 51 -8.29 2.68 -21.84
CA GLY A 51 -9.14 1.55 -22.20
C GLY A 51 -10.15 1.93 -23.28
N ALA A 52 -10.92 0.95 -23.75
CA ALA A 52 -11.88 1.15 -24.83
C ALA A 52 -13.03 2.11 -24.47
N ARG A 53 -13.39 2.17 -23.19
CA ARG A 53 -14.48 3.01 -22.70
C ARG A 53 -14.03 4.37 -22.18
N GLY A 54 -12.71 4.60 -22.08
CA GLY A 54 -12.16 5.82 -21.51
C GLY A 54 -12.38 5.98 -20.00
N SER A 55 -12.90 4.95 -19.32
CA SER A 55 -13.23 5.01 -17.90
C SER A 55 -12.24 4.29 -16.98
N PHE A 56 -11.28 3.56 -17.55
CA PHE A 56 -10.36 2.75 -16.76
C PHE A 56 -9.63 3.57 -15.70
N ARG A 57 -9.05 4.71 -16.08
CA ARG A 57 -8.33 5.58 -15.16
C ARG A 57 -9.21 6.07 -14.02
N LYS A 58 -10.45 6.41 -14.31
CA LYS A 58 -11.41 6.91 -13.31
C LYS A 58 -11.79 5.85 -12.28
N ASN A 59 -11.72 4.58 -12.67
CA ASN A 59 -12.11 3.47 -11.82
C ASN A 59 -10.97 2.92 -10.97
N ILE A 60 -9.75 3.43 -11.13
CA ILE A 60 -8.63 3.10 -10.25
C ILE A 60 -8.89 3.72 -8.88
N ALA A 61 -8.79 2.90 -7.85
CA ALA A 61 -9.07 3.32 -6.48
C ALA A 61 -8.28 2.50 -5.48
N SER A 62 -8.40 2.86 -4.22
CA SER A 62 -7.82 2.08 -3.13
C SER A 62 -8.84 1.96 -2.00
N LYS A 63 -8.64 0.95 -1.17
CA LYS A 63 -9.44 0.76 0.04
C LYS A 63 -8.62 0.09 1.13
N VAL A 64 -9.07 0.22 2.36
CA VAL A 64 -8.54 -0.54 3.47
C VAL A 64 -9.31 -1.85 3.53
N LEU A 65 -8.63 -2.95 3.27
CA LEU A 65 -9.26 -4.27 3.28
C LEU A 65 -9.46 -4.77 4.71
N GLU A 66 -8.45 -4.57 5.55
CA GLU A 66 -8.46 -5.03 6.92
C GLU A 66 -7.70 -4.04 7.78
N LYS A 67 -8.24 -3.75 8.96
CA LYS A 67 -7.56 -2.91 9.94
C LYS A 67 -7.56 -3.63 11.28
N THR A 68 -6.36 -3.93 11.78
CA THR A 68 -6.15 -4.61 13.04
C THR A 68 -5.22 -3.78 13.93
N ASP A 69 -4.99 -4.25 15.16
CA ASP A 69 -4.02 -3.64 16.07
C ASP A 69 -2.57 -3.81 15.58
N ARG A 70 -2.35 -4.64 14.57
CA ARG A 70 -1.04 -4.85 13.93
C ARG A 70 -0.82 -3.98 12.70
N GLY A 71 -1.82 -3.23 12.29
CA GLY A 71 -1.76 -2.36 11.13
C GLY A 71 -2.93 -2.57 10.17
N SER A 72 -2.82 -1.95 9.01
CA SER A 72 -3.86 -1.99 7.99
C SER A 72 -3.35 -2.58 6.70
N THR A 73 -4.23 -3.28 5.98
CA THR A 73 -3.94 -3.76 4.63
C THR A 73 -4.63 -2.85 3.64
N HIS A 74 -3.84 -2.18 2.80
CA HIS A 74 -4.33 -1.31 1.75
C HIS A 74 -4.33 -2.04 0.42
N VAL A 75 -5.37 -1.87 -0.37
CA VAL A 75 -5.50 -2.55 -1.67
C VAL A 75 -5.72 -1.51 -2.76
N TRP A 76 -4.91 -1.60 -3.80
CA TRP A 76 -5.13 -0.91 -5.06
C TRP A 76 -6.04 -1.80 -5.92
N TYR A 77 -7.08 -1.22 -6.51
CA TYR A 77 -8.00 -1.99 -7.34
C TYR A 77 -8.66 -1.12 -8.39
N VAL A 78 -9.31 -1.75 -9.33
CA VAL A 78 -10.08 -1.08 -10.38
C VAL A 78 -11.54 -1.43 -10.17
N LYS A 79 -12.41 -0.42 -10.12
CA LYS A 79 -13.85 -0.62 -9.93
C LYS A 79 -14.48 -1.25 -11.16
N ALA A 80 -15.56 -2.01 -10.96
CA ALA A 80 -16.33 -2.55 -12.06
C ALA A 80 -16.91 -1.41 -12.93
N PRO A 81 -17.05 -1.60 -14.24
CA PRO A 81 -16.83 -2.84 -15.00
C PRO A 81 -15.37 -3.03 -15.45
N ASP A 82 -14.50 -2.06 -15.27
CA ASP A 82 -13.15 -2.05 -15.84
C ASP A 82 -12.17 -2.96 -15.09
N HIS A 83 -12.55 -3.49 -13.93
CA HIS A 83 -11.69 -4.39 -13.15
C HIS A 83 -11.22 -5.61 -13.94
N ARG A 84 -11.99 -6.06 -14.93
CA ARG A 84 -11.66 -7.22 -15.76
C ARG A 84 -10.52 -6.94 -16.73
N LEU A 85 -10.26 -5.67 -17.03
CA LEU A 85 -9.26 -5.27 -18.01
C LEU A 85 -7.86 -5.16 -17.44
N THR A 86 -7.74 -5.09 -16.11
CA THR A 86 -6.45 -4.81 -15.46
C THR A 86 -5.36 -5.78 -15.87
N HIS A 87 -5.61 -7.09 -15.77
CA HIS A 87 -4.61 -8.09 -16.11
C HIS A 87 -4.30 -8.11 -17.61
N LEU A 88 -5.29 -7.81 -18.44
CA LEU A 88 -5.08 -7.75 -19.89
C LEU A 88 -4.20 -6.57 -20.28
N LEU A 89 -4.38 -5.43 -19.64
CA LEU A 89 -3.57 -4.24 -19.92
C LEU A 89 -2.14 -4.39 -19.38
N VAL A 90 -1.98 -4.92 -18.17
CA VAL A 90 -0.67 -5.06 -17.54
C VAL A 90 0.19 -6.12 -18.24
N ARG A 91 -0.39 -7.25 -18.65
CA ARG A 91 0.34 -8.38 -19.23
C ARG A 91 0.19 -8.53 -20.74
N GLY A 92 -0.73 -7.78 -21.34
CA GLY A 92 -1.13 -7.99 -22.72
C GLY A 92 -2.03 -9.22 -22.84
N HIS A 93 -2.60 -9.41 -24.00
CA HIS A 93 -3.49 -10.55 -24.28
C HIS A 93 -3.47 -10.91 -25.76
N ALA A 94 -3.88 -12.15 -26.08
CA ALA A 94 -3.96 -12.60 -27.44
C ALA A 94 -5.15 -11.94 -28.16
N THR A 95 -4.95 -11.56 -29.42
CA THR A 95 -6.00 -10.99 -30.25
C THR A 95 -6.59 -12.05 -31.17
N LYS A 96 -7.72 -11.74 -31.82
CA LYS A 96 -8.37 -12.64 -32.76
C LYS A 96 -7.51 -12.98 -33.99
N ASP A 97 -6.56 -12.08 -34.32
CA ASP A 97 -5.69 -12.24 -35.49
C ASP A 97 -4.45 -13.08 -35.23
N GLY A 98 -4.33 -13.65 -34.03
CA GLY A 98 -3.19 -14.45 -33.65
C GLY A 98 -2.02 -13.64 -33.07
N ASP A 99 -2.11 -12.33 -33.08
CA ASP A 99 -1.13 -11.45 -32.47
C ASP A 99 -1.43 -11.28 -30.98
N ARG A 100 -0.51 -10.60 -30.29
CA ARG A 100 -0.64 -10.30 -28.87
C ARG A 100 -0.53 -8.80 -28.64
N THR A 101 -1.41 -8.24 -27.81
CA THR A 101 -1.32 -6.84 -27.43
C THR A 101 -0.07 -6.61 -26.58
N LYS A 102 0.51 -5.41 -26.69
CA LYS A 102 1.65 -5.04 -25.87
C LYS A 102 1.23 -4.85 -24.42
N ALA A 103 2.00 -5.41 -23.49
CA ALA A 103 1.80 -5.16 -22.08
C ALA A 103 2.11 -3.70 -21.75
N ASP A 104 1.32 -3.10 -20.85
CA ASP A 104 1.56 -1.76 -20.38
C ASP A 104 2.04 -1.83 -18.92
N PRO A 105 3.31 -1.48 -18.64
CA PRO A 105 3.87 -1.60 -17.30
C PRO A 105 3.52 -0.42 -16.39
N PHE A 106 2.39 0.23 -16.58
CA PHE A 106 2.02 1.43 -15.80
C PHE A 106 1.99 1.17 -14.30
N LEU A 107 1.49 0.00 -13.88
CA LEU A 107 1.42 -0.36 -12.46
C LEU A 107 2.81 -0.64 -11.90
N GLU A 108 3.62 -1.43 -12.62
CA GLU A 108 4.98 -1.75 -12.21
C GLU A 108 5.84 -0.49 -12.11
N ASN A 109 5.73 0.41 -13.08
CA ASN A 109 6.46 1.67 -13.07
C ASN A 109 6.07 2.55 -11.88
N ALA A 110 4.79 2.60 -11.55
CA ALA A 110 4.31 3.34 -10.38
C ALA A 110 4.82 2.71 -9.08
N LEU A 111 4.82 1.37 -8.99
CA LEU A 111 5.35 0.66 -7.84
C LEU A 111 6.85 0.90 -7.65
N ASP A 112 7.61 0.99 -8.74
CA ASP A 112 9.04 1.27 -8.68
C ASP A 112 9.34 2.65 -8.05
N VAL A 113 8.41 3.57 -8.14
CA VAL A 113 8.52 4.88 -7.48
C VAL A 113 8.04 4.83 -6.04
N VAL A 114 6.87 4.21 -5.82
CA VAL A 114 6.17 4.25 -4.53
C VAL A 114 6.81 3.35 -3.48
N LEU A 115 7.23 2.13 -3.86
CA LEU A 115 7.76 1.16 -2.89
C LEU A 115 9.04 1.63 -2.19
N PRO A 116 10.06 2.18 -2.90
CA PRO A 116 11.24 2.70 -2.20
C PRO A 116 10.91 3.85 -1.25
N GLU A 117 10.00 4.74 -1.61
CA GLU A 117 9.57 5.82 -0.74
C GLU A 117 8.83 5.29 0.49
N TYR A 118 7.95 4.32 0.30
CA TYR A 118 7.25 3.68 1.42
C TYR A 118 8.23 3.01 2.36
N GLU A 119 9.20 2.27 1.83
CA GLU A 119 10.22 1.61 2.63
C GLU A 119 11.02 2.62 3.46
N GLN A 120 11.42 3.73 2.86
CA GLN A 120 12.14 4.79 3.55
C GLN A 120 11.30 5.41 4.66
N ASN A 121 10.05 5.72 4.38
CA ASN A 121 9.13 6.29 5.36
C ASN A 121 8.86 5.31 6.51
N ALA A 122 8.74 4.03 6.21
CA ALA A 122 8.54 3.00 7.22
C ALA A 122 9.77 2.88 8.15
N ARG A 123 10.97 2.91 7.58
CA ARG A 123 12.21 2.88 8.36
C ARG A 123 12.32 4.10 9.28
N GLU A 124 12.01 5.28 8.78
CA GLU A 124 12.02 6.50 9.59
C GLU A 124 10.99 6.45 10.70
N ALA A 125 9.81 5.89 10.45
CA ALA A 125 8.77 5.73 11.44
C ALA A 125 9.25 4.87 12.62
N VAL A 126 9.92 3.75 12.33
CA VAL A 126 10.46 2.86 13.36
C VAL A 126 11.58 3.55 14.14
N LYS A 127 12.46 4.26 13.44
CA LYS A 127 13.59 4.97 14.09
C LYS A 127 13.13 6.12 14.98
N SER A 128 12.01 6.76 14.67
CA SER A 128 11.51 7.91 15.44
C SER A 128 10.90 7.52 16.78
N LYS A 129 10.69 6.24 17.02
CA LYS A 129 10.21 5.68 18.28
C LYS A 129 11.30 4.92 18.99
#